data_9e1d85fdc2a1cd932cc9c95fd91072a4
#
_entry.id   9e1d85fdc2a1cd932cc9c95fd91072a4
#
_cell.length_a   1.000
_cell.length_b   1.000
_cell.length_c   1.000
_cell.angle_alpha   90.00
_cell.angle_beta   90.00
_cell.angle_gamma   90.00
#
_symmetry.space_group_name_H-M   'P 1'
#
loop_
_entity.id
_entity.type
_entity.pdbx_description
1 polymer ?
#
loop_
_entity_poly.entity_id
_entity_poly.type
_entity_poly.pdbx_seq_one_letter_code
_entity_poly.pdbx_strand_id
1 'polypeptide(L)'
;MKKIAISPGDLAGVGPDICIKAFKDLSKTSTPVFFGDPNLFEHRAKSLNIDIDIREYEGEDDLIQDKFYVKSYEFNSKITPGYPTPIYADYLIEILKEATKLNLSREFSALVTGPINKELINKGGIEFKGHTEFLAKESNTEKVVMMLANEHLKVALATTHEPLRNVPSLITEDHISDCINIINNDLQDKWKINNPNIKVLGLNPHAGDG
;
A
#
# COMPACT_ATOMS: atom_id res chain seq x y z
N MET A 1 18.79 8.83 -3.30
CA MET A 1 17.99 7.59 -3.33
C MET A 1 16.53 7.90 -3.62
N LYS A 2 15.70 6.92 -3.99
CA LYS A 2 14.25 7.15 -4.19
C LYS A 2 13.55 7.25 -2.84
N LYS A 3 12.79 8.31 -2.63
CA LYS A 3 11.90 8.46 -1.46
C LYS A 3 10.68 7.54 -1.62
N ILE A 4 10.33 6.82 -0.57
CA ILE A 4 9.17 5.90 -0.52
C ILE A 4 8.29 6.29 0.67
N ALA A 5 7.03 6.58 0.41
CA ALA A 5 6.04 6.80 1.45
C ALA A 5 5.59 5.47 2.07
N ILE A 6 5.57 5.38 3.38
CA ILE A 6 5.13 4.18 4.09
C ILE A 6 4.03 4.56 5.10
N SER A 7 2.81 4.11 4.83
CA SER A 7 1.72 4.13 5.81
C SER A 7 1.79 2.86 6.66
N PRO A 8 2.02 2.92 7.96
CA PRO A 8 2.23 1.74 8.81
C PRO A 8 0.95 0.90 8.99
N GLY A 9 -0.23 1.46 8.68
CA GLY A 9 -1.51 0.81 8.93
C GLY A 9 -1.97 0.97 10.38
N ASP A 10 -2.63 -0.06 10.92
CA ASP A 10 -3.25 0.01 12.25
C ASP A 10 -2.23 0.33 13.36
N LEU A 11 -2.52 1.39 14.13
CA LEU A 11 -1.64 1.90 15.20
C LEU A 11 -1.40 0.88 16.32
N ALA A 12 -2.40 0.08 16.64
CA ALA A 12 -2.33 -0.96 17.66
C ALA A 12 -1.88 -2.31 17.10
N GLY A 13 -1.77 -2.41 15.76
CA GLY A 13 -1.36 -3.61 15.05
C GLY A 13 0.15 -3.81 14.97
N VAL A 14 0.56 -4.69 14.07
CA VAL A 14 1.97 -5.04 13.81
C VAL A 14 2.68 -4.07 12.87
N GLY A 15 1.93 -3.18 12.20
CA GLY A 15 2.47 -2.28 11.17
C GLY A 15 3.63 -1.41 11.66
N PRO A 16 3.50 -0.66 12.77
CA PRO A 16 4.60 0.12 13.31
C PRO A 16 5.85 -0.72 13.64
N ASP A 17 5.66 -1.95 14.16
CA ASP A 17 6.77 -2.86 14.47
C ASP A 17 7.49 -3.35 13.21
N ILE A 18 6.73 -3.64 12.16
CA ILE A 18 7.29 -4.05 10.86
C ILE A 18 8.10 -2.90 10.27
N CYS A 19 7.60 -1.66 10.31
CA CYS A 19 8.31 -0.47 9.86
C CYS A 19 9.68 -0.33 10.55
N ILE A 20 9.69 -0.44 11.88
CA ILE A 20 10.91 -0.31 12.68
C ILE A 20 11.91 -1.44 12.34
N LYS A 21 11.45 -2.69 12.27
CA LYS A 21 12.30 -3.85 11.98
C LYS A 21 12.86 -3.84 10.56
N ALA A 22 12.06 -3.43 9.58
CA ALA A 22 12.47 -3.39 8.17
C ALA A 22 13.34 -2.17 7.82
N PHE A 23 13.37 -1.14 8.65
CA PHE A 23 14.02 0.13 8.35
C PHE A 23 15.46 -0.01 7.86
N LYS A 24 16.30 -0.77 8.58
CA LYS A 24 17.71 -0.95 8.23
C LYS A 24 17.93 -1.60 6.86
N ASP A 25 17.02 -2.47 6.44
CA ASP A 25 17.11 -3.10 5.12
C ASP A 25 16.54 -2.20 4.03
N LEU A 26 15.47 -1.49 4.31
CA LEU A 26 14.88 -0.52 3.38
C LEU A 26 15.83 0.65 3.10
N SER A 27 16.53 1.15 4.11
CA SER A 27 17.46 2.29 3.97
C SER A 27 18.68 1.99 3.11
N LYS A 28 18.99 0.72 2.82
CA LYS A 28 20.06 0.33 1.89
C LYS A 28 19.77 0.67 0.43
N THR A 29 18.50 0.67 0.04
CA THR A 29 18.06 0.79 -1.37
C THR A 29 17.14 1.97 -1.65
N SER A 30 16.55 2.55 -0.62
CA SER A 30 15.60 3.65 -0.70
C SER A 30 15.71 4.56 0.53
N THR A 31 15.01 5.68 0.50
CA THR A 31 14.80 6.52 1.68
C THR A 31 13.35 6.39 2.11
N PRO A 32 13.05 5.52 3.10
CA PRO A 32 11.70 5.36 3.62
C PRO A 32 11.30 6.57 4.47
N VAL A 33 10.10 7.09 4.24
CA VAL A 33 9.45 8.11 5.06
C VAL A 33 8.16 7.51 5.61
N PHE A 34 8.09 7.37 6.91
CA PHE A 34 6.96 6.78 7.60
C PHE A 34 5.93 7.85 7.95
N PHE A 35 4.65 7.58 7.70
CA PHE A 35 3.57 8.50 8.00
C PHE A 35 2.93 8.12 9.32
N GLY A 36 2.97 9.02 10.31
CA GLY A 36 2.37 8.72 11.61
C GLY A 36 2.89 9.58 12.75
N ASP A 37 2.55 9.17 13.97
CA ASP A 37 3.00 9.83 15.18
C ASP A 37 4.43 9.37 15.54
N PRO A 38 5.41 10.31 15.61
CA PRO A 38 6.76 10.00 16.04
C PRO A 38 6.82 9.32 17.42
N ASN A 39 5.95 9.72 18.35
CA ASN A 39 5.90 9.16 19.70
C ASN A 39 5.48 7.67 19.68
N LEU A 40 4.58 7.30 18.77
CA LEU A 40 4.21 5.89 18.57
C LEU A 40 5.44 5.06 18.14
N PHE A 41 6.18 5.52 17.14
CA PHE A 41 7.38 4.82 16.67
C PHE A 41 8.45 4.74 17.74
N GLU A 42 8.70 5.83 18.49
CA GLU A 42 9.65 5.82 19.60
C GLU A 42 9.28 4.81 20.68
N HIS A 43 8.01 4.82 21.10
CA HIS A 43 7.51 3.89 22.12
C HIS A 43 7.60 2.42 21.65
N ARG A 44 7.25 2.15 20.40
CA ARG A 44 7.33 0.80 19.82
C ARG A 44 8.77 0.33 19.66
N ALA A 45 9.68 1.20 19.21
CA ALA A 45 11.10 0.91 19.10
C ALA A 45 11.73 0.54 20.46
N LYS A 46 11.41 1.31 21.51
CA LYS A 46 11.81 0.99 22.90
C LYS A 46 11.30 -0.39 23.33
N SER A 47 10.03 -0.71 23.02
CA SER A 47 9.44 -2.01 23.36
C SER A 47 10.08 -3.19 22.63
N LEU A 48 10.63 -2.93 21.44
CA LEU A 48 11.34 -3.92 20.62
C LEU A 48 12.83 -4.00 20.92
N ASN A 49 13.38 -3.14 21.81
CA ASN A 49 14.80 -2.94 22.04
C ASN A 49 15.58 -2.63 20.76
N ILE A 50 14.99 -1.82 19.87
CA ILE A 50 15.60 -1.35 18.63
C ILE A 50 15.83 0.15 18.76
N ASP A 51 17.06 0.58 18.54
CA ASP A 51 17.42 2.01 18.50
C ASP A 51 17.15 2.58 17.11
N ILE A 52 16.44 3.71 17.06
CA ILE A 52 16.13 4.47 15.84
C ILE A 52 16.36 5.96 16.10
N ASP A 53 17.01 6.64 15.16
CA ASP A 53 17.17 8.10 15.18
C ASP A 53 16.05 8.73 14.35
N ILE A 54 14.96 9.11 15.04
CA ILE A 54 13.78 9.71 14.40
C ILE A 54 14.09 11.15 13.98
N ARG A 55 13.71 11.48 12.74
CA ARG A 55 13.75 12.83 12.17
C ARG A 55 12.39 13.17 11.56
N GLU A 56 11.95 14.38 11.76
CA GLU A 56 10.77 14.88 11.09
C GLU A 56 11.06 15.12 9.61
N TYR A 57 10.12 14.72 8.75
CA TYR A 57 10.17 14.97 7.31
C TYR A 57 9.30 16.15 6.94
N GLU A 58 9.90 17.23 6.45
CA GLU A 58 9.23 18.48 6.07
C GLU A 58 9.17 18.71 4.54
N GLY A 59 9.62 17.74 3.74
CA GLY A 59 9.59 17.83 2.27
C GLY A 59 10.96 18.07 1.63
N GLU A 60 12.05 17.96 2.40
CA GLU A 60 13.40 18.13 1.93
C GLU A 60 13.86 17.05 0.94
N ASP A 61 14.75 17.40 0.03
CA ASP A 61 15.31 16.47 -0.96
C ASP A 61 16.61 15.80 -0.48
N ASP A 62 17.40 16.50 0.34
CA ASP A 62 18.69 16.02 0.84
C ASP A 62 18.54 15.28 2.17
N LEU A 63 17.98 14.08 2.12
CA LEU A 63 17.79 13.25 3.31
C LEU A 63 19.08 12.51 3.70
N ILE A 64 19.41 12.56 5.00
CA ILE A 64 20.56 11.85 5.56
C ILE A 64 20.24 10.36 5.63
N GLN A 65 21.17 9.53 5.16
CA GLN A 65 21.03 8.07 5.22
C GLN A 65 20.95 7.58 6.67
N ASP A 66 20.28 6.44 6.88
CA ASP A 66 20.14 5.78 8.19
C ASP A 66 19.40 6.62 9.25
N LYS A 67 18.60 7.63 8.85
CA LYS A 67 17.67 8.33 9.73
C LYS A 67 16.24 7.82 9.49
N PHE A 68 15.51 7.60 10.58
CA PHE A 68 14.12 7.16 10.55
C PHE A 68 13.22 8.39 10.35
N TYR A 69 12.94 8.72 9.08
CA TYR A 69 12.12 9.88 8.76
C TYR A 69 10.65 9.62 9.00
N VAL A 70 10.00 10.55 9.70
CA VAL A 70 8.56 10.51 9.97
C VAL A 70 7.89 11.78 9.43
N LYS A 71 6.93 11.62 8.52
CA LYS A 71 5.96 12.68 8.23
C LYS A 71 4.96 12.69 9.38
N SER A 72 5.06 13.72 10.21
CA SER A 72 4.40 13.77 11.51
C SER A 72 2.89 13.99 11.40
N TYR A 73 2.14 13.15 12.09
CA TYR A 73 0.72 13.25 12.35
C TYR A 73 0.49 12.87 13.80
N GLU A 74 0.21 13.85 14.66
CA GLU A 74 -0.02 13.59 16.08
C GLU A 74 -1.31 12.83 16.32
N PHE A 75 -1.26 11.85 17.21
CA PHE A 75 -2.42 11.12 17.68
C PHE A 75 -2.61 11.31 19.19
N ASN A 76 -3.58 12.13 19.56
CA ASN A 76 -3.78 12.60 20.94
C ASN A 76 -4.59 11.63 21.84
N SER A 77 -4.51 10.32 21.57
CA SER A 77 -5.18 9.31 22.40
C SER A 77 -4.25 8.14 22.70
N LYS A 78 -4.54 7.43 23.79
CA LYS A 78 -3.74 6.28 24.19
C LYS A 78 -3.86 5.14 23.17
N ILE A 79 -2.72 4.68 22.68
CA ILE A 79 -2.62 3.47 21.84
C ILE A 79 -2.17 2.31 22.73
N THR A 80 -2.95 1.23 22.74
CA THR A 80 -2.59 -0.01 23.43
C THR A 80 -2.31 -1.10 22.39
N PRO A 81 -1.05 -1.56 22.23
CA PRO A 81 -0.71 -2.60 21.28
C PRO A 81 -1.55 -3.85 21.46
N GLY A 82 -2.04 -4.43 20.36
CA GLY A 82 -2.92 -5.60 20.36
C GLY A 82 -4.41 -5.31 20.62
N TYR A 83 -4.75 -4.07 20.94
CA TYR A 83 -6.15 -3.65 21.21
C TYR A 83 -6.58 -2.52 20.25
N PRO A 84 -6.82 -2.85 18.97
CA PRO A 84 -7.25 -1.87 17.98
C PRO A 84 -8.68 -1.39 18.30
N THR A 85 -8.94 -0.11 18.03
CA THR A 85 -10.24 0.52 18.29
C THR A 85 -10.70 1.39 17.13
N PRO A 86 -12.03 1.59 16.93
CA PRO A 86 -12.56 2.44 15.86
C PRO A 86 -12.12 3.91 15.93
N ILE A 87 -11.65 4.39 17.08
CA ILE A 87 -11.19 5.78 17.26
C ILE A 87 -9.98 6.11 16.37
N TYR A 88 -9.27 5.10 15.84
CA TYR A 88 -8.15 5.30 14.93
C TYR A 88 -8.59 5.54 13.48
N ALA A 89 -9.88 5.36 13.15
CA ALA A 89 -10.35 5.34 11.77
C ALA A 89 -10.05 6.62 11.00
N ASP A 90 -10.46 7.79 11.53
CA ASP A 90 -10.20 9.07 10.86
C ASP A 90 -8.71 9.32 10.65
N TYR A 91 -7.91 9.08 11.66
CA TYR A 91 -6.47 9.24 11.61
C TYR A 91 -5.80 8.34 10.55
N LEU A 92 -6.19 7.07 10.48
CA LEU A 92 -5.65 6.13 9.48
C LEU A 92 -6.01 6.55 8.05
N ILE A 93 -7.22 7.02 7.84
CA ILE A 93 -7.69 7.48 6.54
C ILE A 93 -7.04 8.79 6.13
N GLU A 94 -6.84 9.73 7.07
CA GLU A 94 -6.12 10.98 6.81
C GLU A 94 -4.67 10.72 6.36
N ILE A 95 -3.95 9.89 7.10
CA ILE A 95 -2.58 9.47 6.73
C ILE A 95 -2.55 8.85 5.33
N LEU A 96 -3.48 7.94 5.05
CA LEU A 96 -3.51 7.24 3.77
C LEU A 96 -3.83 8.20 2.61
N LYS A 97 -4.74 9.17 2.82
CA LYS A 97 -5.04 10.23 1.84
C LYS A 97 -3.82 11.08 1.54
N GLU A 98 -3.16 11.57 2.57
CA GLU A 98 -2.02 12.46 2.38
C GLU A 98 -0.83 11.73 1.73
N ALA A 99 -0.54 10.49 2.17
CA ALA A 99 0.48 9.67 1.53
C ALA A 99 0.17 9.39 0.05
N THR A 100 -1.11 9.18 -0.29
CA THR A 100 -1.56 9.01 -1.67
C THR A 100 -1.36 10.30 -2.47
N LYS A 101 -1.78 11.44 -1.94
CA LYS A 101 -1.64 12.75 -2.58
C LYS A 101 -0.18 13.09 -2.88
N LEU A 102 0.70 12.92 -1.90
CA LEU A 102 2.14 13.18 -2.05
C LEU A 102 2.82 12.20 -3.02
N ASN A 103 2.33 10.96 -3.12
CA ASN A 103 2.79 10.02 -4.14
C ASN A 103 2.32 10.44 -5.55
N LEU A 104 1.06 10.87 -5.70
CA LEU A 104 0.54 11.37 -6.98
C LEU A 104 1.25 12.64 -7.45
N SER A 105 1.67 13.52 -6.55
CA SER A 105 2.48 14.71 -6.87
C SER A 105 3.93 14.37 -7.24
N ARG A 106 4.33 13.08 -7.19
CA ARG A 106 5.68 12.59 -7.44
C ARG A 106 6.73 13.01 -6.41
N GLU A 107 6.32 13.46 -5.24
CA GLU A 107 7.24 13.66 -4.12
C GLU A 107 7.82 12.33 -3.64
N PHE A 108 7.04 11.27 -3.70
CA PHE A 108 7.48 9.89 -3.46
C PHE A 108 7.41 9.05 -4.72
N SER A 109 8.36 8.13 -4.86
CA SER A 109 8.43 7.20 -6.01
C SER A 109 7.42 6.05 -5.89
N ALA A 110 7.00 5.73 -4.68
CA ALA A 110 6.02 4.69 -4.39
C ALA A 110 5.35 4.94 -3.03
N LEU A 111 4.16 4.36 -2.86
CA LEU A 111 3.46 4.23 -1.59
C LEU A 111 3.41 2.76 -1.19
N VAL A 112 3.86 2.46 0.03
CA VAL A 112 3.74 1.14 0.66
C VAL A 112 2.77 1.24 1.82
N THR A 113 1.81 0.32 1.90
CA THR A 113 0.78 0.32 2.94
C THR A 113 0.93 -0.87 3.87
N GLY A 114 0.90 -0.62 5.17
CA GLY A 114 0.79 -1.63 6.21
C GLY A 114 -0.63 -2.18 6.36
N PRO A 115 -0.80 -3.22 7.17
CA PRO A 115 -2.11 -3.86 7.36
C PRO A 115 -3.10 -2.95 8.09
N ILE A 116 -4.34 -2.90 7.59
CA ILE A 116 -5.45 -2.14 8.15
C ILE A 116 -6.62 -3.09 8.45
N ASN A 117 -7.26 -2.88 9.60
CA ASN A 117 -8.49 -3.59 9.95
C ASN A 117 -9.70 -2.85 9.36
N LYS A 118 -10.24 -3.38 8.26
CA LYS A 118 -11.39 -2.80 7.55
C LYS A 118 -12.64 -2.66 8.44
N GLU A 119 -12.90 -3.66 9.27
CA GLU A 119 -14.07 -3.68 10.15
C GLU A 119 -14.02 -2.52 11.16
N LEU A 120 -12.84 -2.24 11.72
CA LEU A 120 -12.68 -1.13 12.66
C LEU A 120 -12.84 0.24 12.01
N ILE A 121 -12.34 0.41 10.79
CA ILE A 121 -12.56 1.65 10.04
C ILE A 121 -14.06 1.86 9.77
N ASN A 122 -14.75 0.80 9.32
CA ASN A 122 -16.20 0.89 9.09
C ASN A 122 -16.98 1.14 10.39
N LYS A 123 -16.59 0.55 11.51
CA LYS A 123 -17.15 0.85 12.83
C LYS A 123 -16.89 2.28 13.30
N GLY A 124 -15.81 2.89 12.81
CA GLY A 124 -15.50 4.31 12.99
C GLY A 124 -16.34 5.26 12.13
N GLY A 125 -17.27 4.72 11.34
CA GLY A 125 -18.21 5.51 10.51
C GLY A 125 -17.70 5.83 9.11
N ILE A 126 -16.57 5.27 8.68
CA ILE A 126 -15.99 5.51 7.36
C ILE A 126 -16.17 4.27 6.49
N GLU A 127 -16.82 4.42 5.33
CA GLU A 127 -16.92 3.33 4.35
C GLU A 127 -15.55 3.02 3.75
N PHE A 128 -14.97 1.87 4.12
CA PHE A 128 -13.68 1.41 3.64
C PHE A 128 -13.77 -0.05 3.16
N LYS A 129 -13.66 -0.25 1.84
CA LYS A 129 -13.69 -1.58 1.20
C LYS A 129 -12.31 -2.23 1.19
N GLY A 130 -11.24 -1.43 1.08
CA GLY A 130 -9.85 -1.85 1.06
C GLY A 130 -8.94 -0.79 0.45
N HIS A 131 -7.64 -1.06 0.50
CA HIS A 131 -6.64 -0.15 -0.10
C HIS A 131 -6.87 0.03 -1.60
N THR A 132 -7.18 -1.02 -2.34
CA THR A 132 -7.36 -0.97 -3.79
C THR A 132 -8.44 0.02 -4.19
N GLU A 133 -9.63 -0.11 -3.62
CA GLU A 133 -10.76 0.77 -3.92
C GLU A 133 -10.53 2.20 -3.41
N PHE A 134 -9.90 2.31 -2.25
CA PHE A 134 -9.55 3.60 -1.68
C PHE A 134 -8.56 4.35 -2.57
N LEU A 135 -7.45 3.71 -2.96
CA LEU A 135 -6.42 4.31 -3.80
C LEU A 135 -6.93 4.62 -5.21
N ALA A 136 -7.78 3.77 -5.78
CA ALA A 136 -8.43 4.02 -7.07
C ALA A 136 -9.27 5.30 -7.01
N LYS A 137 -10.08 5.46 -5.94
CA LYS A 137 -10.90 6.66 -5.72
C LYS A 137 -10.03 7.92 -5.56
N GLU A 138 -9.04 7.89 -4.68
CA GLU A 138 -8.17 9.05 -4.40
C GLU A 138 -7.30 9.45 -5.61
N SER A 139 -6.99 8.50 -6.51
CA SER A 139 -6.26 8.76 -7.75
C SER A 139 -7.15 9.03 -8.97
N ASN A 140 -8.47 9.07 -8.81
CA ASN A 140 -9.45 9.17 -9.90
C ASN A 140 -9.21 8.12 -11.00
N THR A 141 -8.81 6.90 -10.60
CA THR A 141 -8.56 5.79 -11.51
C THR A 141 -9.79 4.90 -11.59
N GLU A 142 -10.36 4.79 -12.78
CA GLU A 142 -11.63 4.10 -13.00
C GLU A 142 -11.48 2.57 -12.92
N LYS A 143 -10.38 2.05 -13.48
CA LYS A 143 -10.09 0.61 -13.53
C LYS A 143 -8.70 0.32 -13.00
N VAL A 144 -8.61 -0.67 -12.13
CA VAL A 144 -7.35 -1.15 -11.54
C VAL A 144 -7.22 -2.65 -11.70
N VAL A 145 -6.00 -3.13 -11.82
CA VAL A 145 -5.70 -4.57 -11.88
C VAL A 145 -4.78 -4.92 -10.73
N MET A 146 -5.22 -5.86 -9.88
CA MET A 146 -4.38 -6.40 -8.81
C MET A 146 -3.31 -7.32 -9.40
N MET A 147 -2.07 -7.12 -9.00
CA MET A 147 -0.95 -7.96 -9.43
C MET A 147 -0.16 -8.46 -8.22
N LEU A 148 0.08 -9.75 -8.18
CA LEU A 148 1.04 -10.40 -7.30
C LEU A 148 2.35 -10.56 -8.06
N ALA A 149 3.44 -10.02 -7.53
CA ALA A 149 4.71 -10.00 -8.27
C ALA A 149 5.89 -10.35 -7.37
N ASN A 150 6.85 -11.07 -7.96
CA ASN A 150 8.19 -11.25 -7.43
C ASN A 150 9.21 -11.09 -8.57
N GLU A 151 10.47 -11.40 -8.31
CA GLU A 151 11.55 -11.26 -9.31
C GLU A 151 11.33 -12.14 -10.56
N HIS A 152 10.66 -13.28 -10.42
CA HIS A 152 10.53 -14.30 -11.49
C HIS A 152 9.14 -14.33 -12.11
N LEU A 153 8.09 -13.99 -11.36
CA LEU A 153 6.72 -14.18 -11.79
C LEU A 153 5.85 -12.97 -11.42
N LYS A 154 4.99 -12.58 -12.36
CA LYS A 154 3.94 -11.58 -12.17
C LYS A 154 2.60 -12.21 -12.54
N VAL A 155 1.67 -12.22 -11.59
CA VAL A 155 0.31 -12.76 -11.78
C VAL A 155 -0.69 -11.64 -11.58
N ALA A 156 -1.36 -11.24 -12.64
CA ALA A 156 -2.45 -10.28 -12.59
C ALA A 156 -3.80 -11.00 -12.48
N LEU A 157 -4.71 -10.43 -11.72
CA LEU A 157 -6.01 -11.02 -11.45
C LEU A 157 -7.09 -10.29 -12.25
N ALA A 158 -7.80 -11.02 -13.10
CA ALA A 158 -8.93 -10.46 -13.85
C ALA A 158 -10.13 -10.17 -12.93
N THR A 159 -10.31 -10.96 -11.87
CA THR A 159 -11.35 -10.73 -10.86
C THR A 159 -10.77 -10.87 -9.46
N THR A 160 -11.30 -10.09 -8.50
CA THR A 160 -10.88 -10.10 -7.08
C THR A 160 -12.12 -10.09 -6.19
N HIS A 161 -12.08 -10.87 -5.09
CA HIS A 161 -13.09 -10.87 -4.03
C HIS A 161 -14.52 -11.20 -4.49
N GLU A 162 -14.68 -11.85 -5.66
CA GLU A 162 -15.97 -12.27 -6.19
C GLU A 162 -16.33 -13.71 -5.77
N PRO A 163 -17.58 -13.99 -5.48
CA PRO A 163 -18.05 -15.37 -5.35
C PRO A 163 -17.75 -16.16 -6.61
N LEU A 164 -17.22 -17.37 -6.48
CA LEU A 164 -16.80 -18.20 -7.61
C LEU A 164 -17.87 -18.34 -8.71
N ARG A 165 -19.15 -18.44 -8.32
CA ARG A 165 -20.30 -18.52 -9.23
C ARG A 165 -20.47 -17.29 -10.14
N ASN A 166 -19.96 -16.13 -9.73
CA ASN A 166 -20.08 -14.88 -10.49
C ASN A 166 -18.92 -14.71 -11.49
N VAL A 167 -17.79 -15.38 -11.28
CA VAL A 167 -16.59 -15.21 -12.09
C VAL A 167 -16.84 -15.40 -13.58
N PRO A 168 -17.55 -16.45 -14.05
CA PRO A 168 -17.76 -16.64 -15.49
C PRO A 168 -18.48 -15.47 -16.16
N SER A 169 -19.45 -14.84 -15.48
CA SER A 169 -20.20 -13.70 -16.03
C SER A 169 -19.41 -12.40 -16.05
N LEU A 170 -18.33 -12.30 -15.27
CA LEU A 170 -17.44 -11.14 -15.24
C LEU A 170 -16.30 -11.23 -16.26
N ILE A 171 -15.99 -12.43 -16.74
CA ILE A 171 -14.96 -12.64 -17.76
C ILE A 171 -15.57 -12.38 -19.14
N THR A 172 -15.54 -11.11 -19.54
CA THR A 172 -15.96 -10.66 -20.87
C THR A 172 -14.74 -10.27 -21.69
N GLU A 173 -14.89 -10.22 -23.03
CA GLU A 173 -13.83 -9.78 -23.93
C GLU A 173 -13.33 -8.38 -23.59
N ASP A 174 -14.25 -7.44 -23.37
CA ASP A 174 -13.92 -6.05 -22.99
C ASP A 174 -13.14 -6.02 -21.67
N HIS A 175 -13.59 -6.77 -20.67
CA HIS A 175 -12.91 -6.80 -19.36
C HIS A 175 -11.49 -7.36 -19.46
N ILE A 176 -11.30 -8.44 -20.18
CA ILE A 176 -9.96 -9.03 -20.39
C ILE A 176 -9.08 -8.08 -21.20
N SER A 177 -9.62 -7.44 -22.25
CA SER A 177 -8.91 -6.45 -23.04
C SER A 177 -8.43 -5.26 -22.20
N ASP A 178 -9.30 -4.73 -21.34
CA ASP A 178 -8.95 -3.66 -20.41
C ASP A 178 -7.83 -4.09 -19.45
N CYS A 179 -7.93 -5.27 -18.85
CA CYS A 179 -6.89 -5.81 -17.99
C CYS A 179 -5.54 -5.92 -18.72
N ILE A 180 -5.53 -6.47 -19.93
CA ILE A 180 -4.30 -6.61 -20.74
C ILE A 180 -3.70 -5.25 -21.05
N ASN A 181 -4.52 -4.26 -21.44
CA ASN A 181 -4.05 -2.92 -21.76
C ASN A 181 -3.43 -2.23 -20.55
N ILE A 182 -4.08 -2.29 -19.38
CA ILE A 182 -3.56 -1.73 -18.13
C ILE A 182 -2.22 -2.40 -17.78
N ILE A 183 -2.15 -3.73 -17.80
CA ILE A 183 -0.94 -4.49 -17.49
C ILE A 183 0.18 -4.14 -18.46
N ASN A 184 -0.10 -4.13 -19.76
CA ASN A 184 0.90 -3.84 -20.81
C ASN A 184 1.50 -2.45 -20.61
N ASN A 185 0.65 -1.44 -20.45
CA ASN A 185 1.08 -0.06 -20.26
C ASN A 185 1.93 0.10 -18.99
N ASP A 186 1.47 -0.46 -17.88
CA ASP A 186 2.20 -0.37 -16.61
C ASP A 186 3.53 -1.13 -16.65
N LEU A 187 3.59 -2.30 -17.28
CA LEU A 187 4.85 -3.03 -17.44
C LEU A 187 5.85 -2.25 -18.30
N GLN A 188 5.40 -1.54 -19.34
CA GLN A 188 6.27 -0.68 -20.14
C GLN A 188 6.69 0.58 -19.38
N ASP A 189 5.72 1.31 -18.81
CA ASP A 189 5.97 2.64 -18.25
C ASP A 189 6.64 2.60 -16.88
N LYS A 190 6.17 1.72 -15.99
CA LYS A 190 6.65 1.64 -14.59
C LYS A 190 7.76 0.62 -14.41
N TRP A 191 7.66 -0.54 -15.06
CA TRP A 191 8.64 -1.64 -14.94
C TRP A 191 9.73 -1.61 -16.02
N LYS A 192 9.60 -0.74 -17.03
CA LYS A 192 10.55 -0.59 -18.16
C LYS A 192 10.77 -1.87 -18.96
N ILE A 193 9.74 -2.69 -19.07
CA ILE A 193 9.74 -3.92 -19.88
C ILE A 193 9.17 -3.55 -21.26
N ASN A 194 10.03 -3.33 -22.26
CA ASN A 194 9.63 -2.82 -23.58
C ASN A 194 8.66 -3.74 -24.36
N ASN A 195 8.81 -5.04 -24.22
CA ASN A 195 7.97 -6.03 -24.91
C ASN A 195 7.43 -7.05 -23.87
N PRO A 196 6.40 -6.72 -23.11
CA PRO A 196 5.84 -7.62 -22.11
C PRO A 196 5.23 -8.88 -22.79
N ASN A 197 5.59 -10.07 -22.31
CA ASN A 197 4.98 -11.31 -22.75
C ASN A 197 3.85 -11.67 -21.79
N ILE A 198 2.62 -11.31 -22.15
CA ILE A 198 1.43 -11.52 -21.33
C ILE A 198 0.76 -12.83 -21.79
N LYS A 199 0.62 -13.79 -20.88
CA LYS A 199 -0.12 -15.03 -21.09
C LYS A 199 -1.47 -14.94 -20.38
N VAL A 200 -2.54 -15.25 -21.09
CA VAL A 200 -3.89 -15.34 -20.53
C VAL A 200 -4.19 -16.82 -20.30
N LEU A 201 -4.52 -17.14 -19.05
CA LEU A 201 -4.89 -18.50 -18.69
C LEU A 201 -6.38 -18.74 -18.99
N GLY A 202 -6.71 -19.97 -19.34
CA GLY A 202 -8.12 -20.37 -19.50
C GLY A 202 -8.90 -20.28 -18.17
N LEU A 203 -10.19 -20.00 -18.26
CA LEU A 203 -11.10 -19.96 -17.10
C LEU A 203 -11.16 -21.33 -16.40
N ASN A 204 -11.05 -22.41 -17.17
CA ASN A 204 -11.02 -23.79 -16.70
C ASN A 204 -10.19 -24.65 -17.67
N PRO A 205 -9.91 -25.94 -17.38
CA PRO A 205 -9.11 -26.81 -18.25
C PRO A 205 -9.69 -27.02 -19.66
N HIS A 206 -10.96 -26.73 -19.87
CA HIS A 206 -11.67 -26.86 -21.14
C HIS A 206 -12.00 -25.50 -21.79
N ALA A 207 -11.21 -24.47 -21.48
CA ALA A 207 -11.38 -23.17 -22.10
C ALA A 207 -11.17 -23.25 -23.61
N GLY A 208 -12.20 -22.90 -24.37
CA GLY A 208 -12.22 -23.01 -25.83
C GLY A 208 -12.92 -24.25 -26.40
N ASP A 209 -13.51 -25.10 -25.58
CA ASP A 209 -14.24 -26.30 -26.02
C ASP A 209 -15.74 -26.03 -26.29
N GLY A 210 -16.17 -24.78 -26.47
CA GLY A 210 -17.55 -24.40 -26.80
C GLY A 210 -18.29 -23.71 -25.68
#